data_efc8ffef0f3873758e61a7e1a7a4555e
#
_entry.id   efc8ffef0f3873758e61a7e1a7a4555e
#
_cell.length_a   1.000
_cell.length_b   1.000
_cell.length_c   1.000
_cell.angle_alpha   90.00
_cell.angle_beta   90.00
_cell.angle_gamma   90.00
#
_symmetry.space_group_name_H-M   'P 1'
#
loop_
_entity.id
_entity.type
_entity.pdbx_description
1 polymer ?
#
loop_
_entity_poly.entity_id
_entity_poly.type
_entity_poly.pdbx_seq_one_letter_code
_entity_poly.pdbx_strand_id
1 'polypeptide(L)'
;ELLRQRTEPIMILAAVGKELRQLYTARMALDAGKDRFWLKQVWGMNSDYPAKLLLQAARRVDHRWCQDAVQACQVLDRRMKSEKNIDSEDELKLFLMGLAARR
;
A
#
# COMPACT_ATOMS: atom_id res chain seq x y z
N GLU A 1 13.03 10.70 -21.72
CA GLU A 1 12.70 9.27 -21.82
C GLU A 1 13.08 8.47 -20.58
N LEU A 2 14.37 8.53 -20.20
CA LEU A 2 14.84 7.82 -19.01
C LEU A 2 14.15 8.29 -17.72
N LEU A 3 13.93 9.61 -17.60
CA LEU A 3 13.21 10.18 -16.46
C LEU A 3 11.76 9.69 -16.42
N ARG A 4 11.14 9.59 -17.58
CA ARG A 4 9.75 9.13 -17.70
C ARG A 4 9.61 7.66 -17.29
N GLN A 5 10.56 6.81 -17.72
CA GLN A 5 10.58 5.40 -17.37
C GLN A 5 10.77 5.15 -15.87
N ARG A 6 11.49 6.06 -15.19
CA ARG A 6 11.68 5.98 -13.74
C ARG A 6 10.49 6.56 -12.97
N THR A 7 9.94 7.65 -13.48
CA THR A 7 8.90 8.43 -12.77
C THR A 7 7.60 7.65 -12.68
N GLU A 8 7.18 6.99 -13.77
CA GLU A 8 5.91 6.25 -13.76
C GLU A 8 5.88 5.11 -12.75
N PRO A 9 6.89 4.20 -12.71
CA PRO A 9 6.90 3.15 -11.69
C PRO A 9 6.93 3.69 -10.26
N ILE A 10 7.68 4.77 -10.02
CA ILE A 10 7.75 5.39 -8.69
C ILE A 10 6.39 5.95 -8.29
N MET A 11 5.67 6.59 -9.22
CA MET A 11 4.34 7.13 -8.95
C MET A 11 3.33 6.03 -8.68
N ILE A 12 3.38 4.93 -9.45
CA ILE A 12 2.50 3.79 -9.22
C ILE A 12 2.78 3.19 -7.85
N LEU A 13 4.06 3.01 -7.51
CA LEU A 13 4.45 2.48 -6.21
C LEU A 13 3.99 3.36 -5.06
N ALA A 14 4.05 4.70 -5.24
CA ALA A 14 3.57 5.64 -4.24
C ALA A 14 2.06 5.48 -4.00
N ALA A 15 1.29 5.30 -5.07
CA ALA A 15 -0.15 5.06 -4.97
C ALA A 15 -0.45 3.74 -4.27
N VAL A 16 0.27 2.67 -4.63
CA VAL A 16 0.13 1.36 -3.98
C VAL A 16 0.50 1.47 -2.50
N GLY A 17 1.56 2.20 -2.18
CA GLY A 17 1.97 2.42 -0.80
C GLY A 17 0.91 3.11 0.04
N LYS A 18 0.24 4.10 -0.53
CA LYS A 18 -0.87 4.78 0.15
C LYS A 18 -2.01 3.80 0.44
N GLU A 19 -2.37 2.99 -0.54
CA GLU A 19 -3.41 1.96 -0.38
C GLU A 19 -3.03 0.95 0.71
N LEU A 20 -1.78 0.51 0.73
CA LEU A 20 -1.30 -0.43 1.74
C LEU A 20 -1.33 0.18 3.14
N ARG A 21 -0.96 1.45 3.28
CA ARG A 21 -1.03 2.14 4.58
C ARG A 21 -2.47 2.32 5.04
N GLN A 22 -3.39 2.60 4.12
CA GLN A 22 -4.81 2.68 4.46
C GLN A 22 -5.33 1.31 4.90
N LEU A 23 -4.95 0.26 4.21
CA LEU A 23 -5.34 -1.11 4.56
C LEU A 23 -4.78 -1.50 5.93
N TYR A 24 -3.54 -1.15 6.20
CA TYR A 24 -2.92 -1.40 7.51
C TYR A 24 -3.67 -0.67 8.62
N THR A 25 -4.01 0.61 8.40
CA THR A 25 -4.78 1.39 9.36
C THR A 25 -6.14 0.74 9.61
N ALA A 26 -6.80 0.25 8.56
CA ALA A 26 -8.07 -0.45 8.68
C ALA A 26 -7.93 -1.75 9.47
N ARG A 27 -6.84 -2.50 9.27
CA ARG A 27 -6.58 -3.72 10.07
C ARG A 27 -6.39 -3.37 11.55
N MET A 28 -5.64 -2.31 11.83
CA MET A 28 -5.47 -1.84 13.21
C MET A 28 -6.80 -1.40 13.82
N ALA A 29 -7.64 -0.74 13.03
CA ALA A 29 -8.97 -0.33 13.47
C ALA A 29 -9.83 -1.53 13.87
N LEU A 30 -9.82 -2.59 13.06
CA LEU A 30 -10.54 -3.83 13.39
C LEU A 30 -10.03 -4.44 14.69
N ASP A 31 -8.71 -4.52 14.83
CA ASP A 31 -8.09 -5.11 16.03
C ASP A 31 -8.39 -4.30 17.29
N ALA A 32 -8.59 -2.99 17.14
CA ALA A 32 -8.89 -2.07 18.26
C ALA A 32 -10.39 -1.83 18.46
N GLY A 33 -11.24 -2.50 17.69
CA GLY A 33 -12.69 -2.32 17.80
C GLY A 33 -13.22 -0.99 17.31
N LYS A 34 -12.47 -0.34 16.40
CA LYS A 34 -12.90 0.92 15.80
C LYS A 34 -13.77 0.66 14.58
N ASP A 35 -14.57 1.66 14.20
CA ASP A 35 -15.52 1.54 13.10
C ASP A 35 -15.13 2.40 11.89
N ARG A 36 -16.01 2.40 10.87
CA ARG A 36 -15.77 3.15 9.65
C ARG A 36 -15.73 4.67 9.87
N PHE A 37 -16.41 5.17 10.87
CA PHE A 37 -16.40 6.60 11.16
C PHE A 37 -15.03 7.05 11.66
N TRP A 38 -14.41 6.25 12.51
CA TRP A 38 -13.06 6.51 12.98
C TRP A 38 -12.07 6.50 11.81
N LEU A 39 -12.16 5.50 10.95
CA LEU A 39 -11.26 5.35 9.81
C LEU A 39 -11.41 6.52 8.83
N LYS A 40 -12.67 6.92 8.58
CA LYS A 40 -12.99 8.06 7.73
C LYS A 40 -12.31 9.34 8.23
N GLN A 41 -12.36 9.58 9.53
CA GLN A 41 -11.73 10.75 10.14
C GLN A 41 -10.21 10.72 10.02
N VAL A 42 -9.60 9.57 10.30
CA VAL A 42 -8.14 9.42 10.27
C VAL A 42 -7.57 9.73 8.90
N TRP A 43 -8.25 9.30 7.84
CA TRP A 43 -7.77 9.49 6.47
C TRP A 43 -8.44 10.66 5.74
N GLY A 44 -9.31 11.41 6.43
CA GLY A 44 -9.97 12.57 5.83
C GLY A 44 -10.85 12.20 4.64
N MET A 45 -11.54 11.08 4.70
CA MET A 45 -12.40 10.61 3.61
C MET A 45 -13.69 11.41 3.55
N ASN A 46 -14.17 11.69 2.34
CA ASN A 46 -15.37 12.50 2.13
C ASN A 46 -16.68 11.73 2.33
N SER A 47 -16.62 10.40 2.34
CA SER A 47 -17.80 9.55 2.51
C SER A 47 -17.45 8.28 3.26
N ASP A 48 -18.48 7.56 3.72
CA ASP A 48 -18.31 6.31 4.47
C ASP A 48 -17.94 5.12 3.58
N TYR A 49 -18.27 5.19 2.29
CA TYR A 49 -18.14 4.05 1.41
C TYR A 49 -16.68 3.55 1.26
N PRO A 50 -15.69 4.44 1.00
CA PRO A 50 -14.30 3.97 0.93
C PRO A 50 -13.83 3.33 2.24
N ALA A 51 -14.22 3.89 3.38
CA ALA A 51 -13.86 3.34 4.69
C ALA A 51 -14.47 1.95 4.88
N LYS A 52 -15.72 1.77 4.47
CA LYS A 52 -16.40 0.47 4.54
C LYS A 52 -15.67 -0.57 3.70
N LEU A 53 -15.28 -0.22 2.48
CA LEU A 53 -14.55 -1.13 1.59
C LEU A 53 -13.19 -1.51 2.18
N LEU A 54 -12.48 -0.55 2.78
CA LEU A 54 -11.19 -0.82 3.42
C LEU A 54 -11.34 -1.79 4.59
N LEU A 55 -12.37 -1.61 5.42
CA LEU A 55 -12.61 -2.52 6.54
C LEU A 55 -12.94 -3.94 6.04
N GLN A 56 -13.72 -4.06 4.96
CA GLN A 56 -14.02 -5.36 4.37
C GLN A 56 -12.75 -6.03 3.86
N ALA A 57 -11.89 -5.29 3.17
CA ALA A 57 -10.64 -5.81 2.65
C ALA A 57 -9.70 -6.21 3.80
N ALA A 58 -9.65 -5.41 4.87
CA ALA A 58 -8.78 -5.65 6.01
C ALA A 58 -9.11 -6.95 6.74
N ARG A 59 -10.36 -7.41 6.67
CA ARG A 59 -10.77 -8.69 7.28
C ARG A 59 -10.10 -9.90 6.64
N ARG A 60 -9.61 -9.74 5.40
CA ARG A 60 -8.97 -10.82 4.62
C ARG A 60 -7.47 -10.90 4.83
N VAL A 61 -6.89 -9.95 5.52
CA VAL A 61 -5.44 -9.90 5.77
C VAL A 61 -5.21 -9.74 7.27
N ASP A 62 -4.05 -10.19 7.74
CA ASP A 62 -3.70 -10.00 9.14
C ASP A 62 -2.74 -8.81 9.29
N HIS A 63 -2.48 -8.44 10.54
CA HIS A 63 -1.59 -7.35 10.89
C HIS A 63 -0.19 -7.56 10.31
N ARG A 64 0.33 -8.78 10.40
CA ARG A 64 1.68 -9.10 9.93
C ARG A 64 1.82 -8.93 8.43
N TRP A 65 0.82 -9.38 7.68
CA TRP A 65 0.83 -9.21 6.22
C TRP A 65 0.86 -7.73 5.85
N CYS A 66 0.03 -6.91 6.50
CA CYS A 66 -0.02 -5.48 6.23
C CYS A 66 1.32 -4.81 6.55
N GLN A 67 1.91 -5.13 7.69
CA GLN A 67 3.18 -4.57 8.13
C GLN A 67 4.29 -4.91 7.16
N ASP A 68 4.38 -6.18 6.75
CA ASP A 68 5.40 -6.65 5.82
C ASP A 68 5.23 -5.99 4.44
N ALA A 69 3.98 -5.84 3.98
CA ALA A 69 3.69 -5.23 2.68
C ALA A 69 4.09 -3.74 2.67
N VAL A 70 3.74 -3.01 3.72
CA VAL A 70 4.12 -1.59 3.83
C VAL A 70 5.64 -1.44 3.86
N GLN A 71 6.32 -2.28 4.63
CA GLN A 71 7.77 -2.23 4.74
C GLN A 71 8.44 -2.56 3.41
N ALA A 72 7.99 -3.59 2.71
CA ALA A 72 8.53 -3.97 1.41
C ALA A 72 8.33 -2.85 0.38
N CYS A 73 7.19 -2.17 0.43
CA CYS A 73 6.91 -1.03 -0.43
C CYS A 73 7.90 0.12 -0.18
N GLN A 74 8.16 0.42 1.08
CA GLN A 74 9.10 1.48 1.46
C GLN A 74 10.54 1.16 1.02
N VAL A 75 10.95 -0.09 1.16
CA VAL A 75 12.28 -0.52 0.73
C VAL A 75 12.43 -0.36 -0.78
N LEU A 76 11.43 -0.82 -1.54
CA LEU A 76 11.48 -0.71 -2.99
C LEU A 76 11.45 0.75 -3.45
N ASP A 77 10.66 1.60 -2.80
CA ASP A 77 10.62 3.02 -3.12
C ASP A 77 11.99 3.67 -2.99
N ARG A 78 12.70 3.38 -1.90
CA ARG A 78 14.05 3.89 -1.70
C ARG A 78 15.03 3.37 -2.73
N ARG A 79 14.95 2.09 -3.08
CA ARG A 79 15.81 1.49 -4.10
C ARG A 79 15.59 2.14 -5.46
N MET A 80 14.34 2.36 -5.84
CA MET A 80 14.01 2.99 -7.11
C MET A 80 14.55 4.42 -7.21
N LYS A 81 14.62 5.13 -6.08
CA LYS A 81 15.09 6.51 -6.03
C LYS A 81 16.61 6.64 -5.95
N SER A 82 17.28 5.62 -5.43
CA SER A 82 18.73 5.70 -5.14
C SER A 82 19.59 4.85 -6.07
N GLU A 83 19.11 3.72 -6.57
CA GLU A 83 19.91 2.83 -7.42
C GLU A 83 19.81 3.25 -8.88
N LYS A 84 20.96 3.44 -9.53
CA LYS A 84 21.02 3.92 -10.91
C LYS A 84 20.68 2.84 -11.96
N ASN A 85 21.00 1.59 -11.64
CA ASN A 85 20.89 0.48 -12.60
C ASN A 85 19.67 -0.42 -12.34
N ILE A 86 18.75 0.02 -11.50
CA ILE A 86 17.56 -0.76 -11.20
C ILE A 86 16.56 -0.67 -12.36
N ASP A 87 15.99 -1.80 -12.74
CA ASP A 87 14.86 -1.83 -13.65
C ASP A 87 13.59 -1.66 -12.83
N SER A 88 13.15 -0.39 -12.71
CA SER A 88 12.02 -0.03 -11.85
C SER A 88 10.73 -0.71 -12.26
N GLU A 89 10.49 -0.87 -13.57
CA GLU A 89 9.29 -1.51 -14.07
C GLU A 89 9.23 -2.99 -13.69
N ASP A 90 10.33 -3.73 -13.90
CA ASP A 90 10.40 -5.14 -13.52
C ASP A 90 10.29 -5.33 -12.02
N GLU A 91 10.97 -4.49 -11.24
CA GLU A 91 10.91 -4.54 -9.79
C GLU A 91 9.50 -4.29 -9.28
N LEU A 92 8.79 -3.34 -9.89
CA LEU A 92 7.40 -3.06 -9.52
C LEU A 92 6.51 -4.27 -9.82
N LYS A 93 6.67 -4.90 -10.99
CA LYS A 93 5.92 -6.09 -11.35
C LYS A 93 6.16 -7.23 -10.37
N LEU A 94 7.41 -7.47 -10.00
CA LEU A 94 7.77 -8.52 -9.04
C LEU A 94 7.16 -8.24 -7.67
N PHE A 95 7.19 -6.97 -7.26
CA PHE A 95 6.59 -6.56 -5.97
C PHE A 95 5.08 -6.83 -5.96
N LEU A 96 4.37 -6.42 -7.01
CA LEU A 96 2.92 -6.62 -7.10
C LEU A 96 2.56 -8.10 -7.14
N MET A 97 3.32 -8.90 -7.88
CA MET A 97 3.13 -10.35 -7.92
C MET A 97 3.36 -10.98 -6.56
N GLY A 98 4.38 -10.51 -5.83
CA GLY A 98 4.67 -10.97 -4.48
C GLY A 98 3.53 -10.68 -3.50
N LEU A 99 2.91 -9.50 -3.61
CA LEU A 99 1.76 -9.15 -2.77
C LEU A 99 0.59 -10.10 -3.03
N ALA A 100 0.30 -10.39 -4.29
CA ALA A 100 -0.80 -11.28 -4.66
C ALA A 100 -0.55 -12.70 -4.16
N ALA A 101 0.69 -13.18 -4.26
CA ALA A 101 1.04 -14.54 -3.87
C ALA A 101 0.98 -14.78 -2.35
N ARG A 102 1.19 -13.71 -1.56
CA ARG A 102 1.19 -13.82 -0.09
C ARG A 102 -0.22 -13.82 0.53
N ARG A 103 -1.22 -13.51 -0.26
CA ARG A 103 -2.61 -13.53 0.21
C ARG A 103 -3.17 -14.94 0.16
#